data_0c52c3df9b48849c9f69dab92939d6fd
#
_entry.id   0c52c3df9b48849c9f69dab92939d6fd
#
_cell.length_a   1.000
_cell.length_b   1.000
_cell.length_c   1.000
_cell.angle_alpha   90.00
_cell.angle_beta   90.00
_cell.angle_gamma   90.00
#
_symmetry.space_group_name_H-M   'P 1'
#
loop_
_entity.id
_entity.type
_entity.pdbx_description
1 polymer ?
#
loop_
_entity_poly.entity_id
_entity_poly.type
_entity_poly.pdbx_seq_one_letter_code
_entity_poly.pdbx_strand_id
1 'polypeptide(L)'
;QFEVEGFEADDIIATITKQAEKEGAEVLICTGDRDSFQLVTDQTTVLYPKRGVSELARMTPAAVIEKYGMTPEQYPDFAALRGDPSDNLPSIPGVGEKTAAKWIVEYGSLLDLLEQADKVSGKVGDALRAHLDSVRRNRELTQLIHDAPIELSIDALAWSGVAASDLTALFEKLEFRTLKDRLKAIAVTPEESATKNSEPELSLFAADIDSSVLTPAQLSEKIAAHQGPIALAFEIHENALHRYAVAFSASDVHLVHSSQMGTWAQDIKVAKIAHDAKSLARENLFAGVIFDTALAAYLVNPGVRAQELSDLLERWGDGAVIETSSPEQSLLTSAAALFTLRKSLETEMHDRGVLKLFTDLELPIAQLLAIMENRGIAVDRKELEKLAIFFEGEVARETKAAHLAAGHEFNVASPKQLQVVLFEELNLPKTKKIKTGFTTDAEALNWLFEKTKHPLLESLLRIRETKKLGTTVEGLIAEIGIDGRIRTHFAQTVAATGRLSSVGPNLQNIPVRTEEGRSIRNAFIAGEGYVSLLTADYSQIEMRIMAHLSNDAGLLAAFETGEDLHATV
;
A
#
# COMPACT_ATOMS: atom_id res chain seq x y z
N GLN A 1 -27.02 7.77 11.39
CA GLN A 1 -27.14 6.43 12.00
C GLN A 1 -28.45 6.35 12.74
N PHE A 2 -29.21 5.27 12.53
CA PHE A 2 -30.49 5.01 13.18
C PHE A 2 -30.39 3.71 13.98
N GLU A 3 -31.00 3.72 15.15
CA GLU A 3 -31.09 2.58 16.05
C GLU A 3 -32.43 2.68 16.79
N VAL A 4 -33.18 1.59 16.84
CA VAL A 4 -34.46 1.50 17.53
C VAL A 4 -34.44 0.23 18.38
N GLU A 5 -34.65 0.36 19.66
CA GLU A 5 -34.63 -0.78 20.58
C GLU A 5 -35.73 -1.79 20.23
N GLY A 6 -35.38 -3.05 20.12
CA GLY A 6 -36.29 -4.16 19.78
C GLY A 6 -36.54 -4.39 18.29
N PHE A 7 -35.84 -3.66 17.40
CA PHE A 7 -35.94 -3.82 15.95
C PHE A 7 -34.57 -4.09 15.34
N GLU A 8 -34.51 -4.89 14.29
CA GLU A 8 -33.30 -5.12 13.53
C GLU A 8 -33.05 -3.99 12.52
N ALA A 9 -31.81 -3.87 12.05
CA ALA A 9 -31.45 -2.87 11.05
C ALA A 9 -32.29 -3.00 9.75
N ASP A 10 -32.64 -4.23 9.38
CA ASP A 10 -33.42 -4.51 8.17
C ASP A 10 -34.89 -4.08 8.32
N ASP A 11 -35.47 -4.13 9.52
CA ASP A 11 -36.79 -3.55 9.83
C ASP A 11 -36.79 -2.03 9.67
N ILE A 12 -35.69 -1.39 10.12
CA ILE A 12 -35.52 0.05 9.96
C ILE A 12 -35.41 0.41 8.47
N ILE A 13 -34.62 -0.35 7.71
CA ILE A 13 -34.48 -0.18 6.26
C ILE A 13 -35.83 -0.38 5.57
N ALA A 14 -36.58 -1.42 5.93
CA ALA A 14 -37.90 -1.70 5.36
C ALA A 14 -38.90 -0.57 5.64
N THR A 15 -38.88 -0.03 6.88
CA THR A 15 -39.76 1.08 7.28
C THR A 15 -39.42 2.35 6.51
N ILE A 16 -38.14 2.73 6.40
CA ILE A 16 -37.69 3.92 5.65
C ILE A 16 -37.98 3.76 4.17
N THR A 17 -37.73 2.57 3.61
CA THR A 17 -38.04 2.27 2.20
C THR A 17 -39.50 2.52 1.88
N LYS A 18 -40.41 1.99 2.70
CA LYS A 18 -41.86 2.18 2.52
C LYS A 18 -42.31 3.63 2.65
N GLN A 19 -41.68 4.42 3.53
CA GLN A 19 -41.93 5.85 3.65
C GLN A 19 -41.47 6.59 2.40
N ALA A 20 -40.24 6.32 1.92
CA ALA A 20 -39.67 6.94 0.74
C ALA A 20 -40.48 6.64 -0.53
N GLU A 21 -40.92 5.40 -0.70
CA GLU A 21 -41.81 5.02 -1.83
C GLU A 21 -43.13 5.77 -1.82
N LYS A 22 -43.73 5.99 -0.65
CA LYS A 22 -44.98 6.79 -0.52
C LYS A 22 -44.80 8.24 -0.95
N GLU A 23 -43.60 8.78 -0.77
CA GLU A 23 -43.24 10.13 -1.19
C GLU A 23 -42.77 10.18 -2.65
N GLY A 24 -42.75 9.03 -3.35
CA GLY A 24 -42.36 8.91 -4.76
C GLY A 24 -40.86 8.89 -4.98
N ALA A 25 -40.05 8.64 -3.96
CA ALA A 25 -38.62 8.53 -4.09
C ALA A 25 -38.17 7.18 -4.69
N GLU A 26 -37.11 7.19 -5.48
CA GLU A 26 -36.40 6.00 -5.92
C GLU A 26 -35.42 5.56 -4.81
N VAL A 27 -35.45 4.27 -4.42
CA VAL A 27 -34.69 3.75 -3.31
C VAL A 27 -33.63 2.76 -3.79
N LEU A 28 -32.39 2.94 -3.32
CA LEU A 28 -31.28 2.01 -3.50
C LEU A 28 -30.81 1.47 -2.14
N ILE A 29 -31.08 0.18 -1.88
CA ILE A 29 -30.65 -0.50 -0.65
C ILE A 29 -29.32 -1.20 -0.93
N CYS A 30 -28.24 -0.81 -0.25
CA CYS A 30 -26.93 -1.46 -0.36
C CYS A 30 -26.73 -2.39 0.85
N THR A 31 -26.93 -3.69 0.66
CA THR A 31 -26.83 -4.69 1.74
C THR A 31 -26.30 -6.02 1.25
N GLY A 32 -25.62 -6.76 2.14
CA GLY A 32 -25.25 -8.17 1.95
C GLY A 32 -26.34 -9.14 2.39
N ASP A 33 -27.43 -8.65 2.95
CA ASP A 33 -28.55 -9.48 3.40
C ASP A 33 -29.55 -9.75 2.26
N ARG A 34 -29.91 -11.02 2.12
CA ARG A 34 -30.85 -11.46 1.08
C ARG A 34 -32.30 -11.24 1.46
N ASP A 35 -32.60 -11.11 2.74
CA ASP A 35 -33.97 -10.89 3.20
C ASP A 35 -34.50 -9.54 2.74
N SER A 36 -33.60 -8.58 2.48
CA SER A 36 -33.94 -7.32 1.80
C SER A 36 -34.50 -7.48 0.37
N PHE A 37 -34.39 -8.68 -0.26
CA PHE A 37 -34.99 -8.89 -1.60
C PHE A 37 -36.52 -8.82 -1.58
N GLN A 38 -37.15 -9.01 -0.43
CA GLN A 38 -38.58 -8.80 -0.25
C GLN A 38 -39.02 -7.33 -0.42
N LEU A 39 -38.05 -6.39 -0.30
CA LEU A 39 -38.31 -4.94 -0.42
C LEU A 39 -38.20 -4.44 -1.87
N VAL A 40 -37.79 -5.30 -2.79
CA VAL A 40 -37.60 -4.92 -4.21
C VAL A 40 -38.93 -4.64 -4.87
N THR A 41 -39.07 -3.43 -5.43
CA THR A 41 -40.22 -2.96 -6.21
C THR A 41 -39.74 -2.26 -7.47
N ASP A 42 -40.68 -1.68 -8.26
CA ASP A 42 -40.30 -0.84 -9.41
C ASP A 42 -39.57 0.44 -8.98
N GLN A 43 -39.75 0.88 -7.72
CA GLN A 43 -39.09 2.05 -7.15
C GLN A 43 -37.88 1.69 -6.26
N THR A 44 -37.78 0.44 -5.79
CA THR A 44 -36.74 -0.01 -4.89
C THR A 44 -35.87 -1.08 -5.54
N THR A 45 -34.54 -0.83 -5.59
CA THR A 45 -33.53 -1.77 -6.08
C THR A 45 -32.55 -2.11 -4.96
N VAL A 46 -32.24 -3.40 -4.76
CA VAL A 46 -31.19 -3.84 -3.84
C VAL A 46 -29.87 -3.99 -4.58
N LEU A 47 -28.83 -3.34 -4.08
CA LEU A 47 -27.43 -3.46 -4.52
C LEU A 47 -26.73 -4.53 -3.70
N TYR A 48 -26.65 -5.74 -4.24
CA TYR A 48 -26.15 -6.91 -3.54
C TYR A 48 -24.68 -7.21 -3.90
N PRO A 49 -23.74 -7.31 -2.94
CA PRO A 49 -22.33 -7.62 -3.20
C PRO A 49 -22.12 -9.03 -3.74
N LYS A 50 -21.49 -9.18 -4.93
CA LYS A 50 -21.10 -10.50 -5.50
C LYS A 50 -19.70 -10.93 -5.09
N ARG A 51 -18.72 -10.03 -5.21
CA ARG A 51 -17.32 -10.26 -4.86
C ARG A 51 -16.75 -8.99 -4.20
N GLY A 52 -16.88 -8.91 -2.88
CA GLY A 52 -16.55 -7.69 -2.17
C GLY A 52 -17.45 -6.51 -2.61
N VAL A 53 -17.07 -5.31 -2.21
CA VAL A 53 -17.86 -4.08 -2.50
C VAL A 53 -17.64 -3.51 -3.91
N SER A 54 -16.73 -4.09 -4.69
CA SER A 54 -16.39 -3.59 -6.04
C SER A 54 -17.34 -4.08 -7.14
N GLU A 55 -18.10 -5.15 -6.90
CA GLU A 55 -19.03 -5.71 -7.87
C GLU A 55 -20.40 -5.91 -7.21
N LEU A 56 -21.34 -4.99 -7.50
CA LEU A 56 -22.70 -5.02 -6.96
C LEU A 56 -23.68 -5.53 -8.03
N ALA A 57 -24.49 -6.55 -7.67
CA ALA A 57 -25.63 -6.95 -8.47
C ALA A 57 -26.81 -6.02 -8.19
N ARG A 58 -27.42 -5.47 -9.22
CA ARG A 58 -28.68 -4.73 -9.10
C ARG A 58 -29.85 -5.72 -9.11
N MET A 59 -30.45 -5.91 -7.95
CA MET A 59 -31.61 -6.79 -7.78
C MET A 59 -32.89 -5.97 -7.98
N THR A 60 -33.42 -6.00 -9.19
CA THR A 60 -34.71 -5.47 -9.59
C THR A 60 -35.77 -6.58 -9.54
N PRO A 61 -37.08 -6.31 -9.65
CA PRO A 61 -38.09 -7.37 -9.71
C PRO A 61 -37.78 -8.41 -10.79
N ALA A 62 -37.36 -7.98 -11.97
CA ALA A 62 -36.97 -8.86 -13.06
C ALA A 62 -35.75 -9.74 -12.71
N ALA A 63 -34.74 -9.16 -12.02
CA ALA A 63 -33.54 -9.89 -11.60
C ALA A 63 -33.83 -10.92 -10.48
N VAL A 64 -34.77 -10.62 -9.59
CA VAL A 64 -35.23 -11.59 -8.57
C VAL A 64 -35.97 -12.75 -9.24
N ILE A 65 -36.88 -12.47 -10.18
CA ILE A 65 -37.60 -13.49 -10.93
C ILE A 65 -36.65 -14.34 -11.77
N GLU A 66 -35.69 -13.74 -12.46
CA GLU A 66 -34.69 -14.47 -13.26
C GLU A 66 -33.86 -15.42 -12.37
N LYS A 67 -33.47 -14.98 -11.20
CA LYS A 67 -32.60 -15.73 -10.32
C LYS A 67 -33.31 -16.82 -9.52
N TYR A 68 -34.49 -16.53 -9.00
CA TYR A 68 -35.19 -17.41 -8.06
C TYR A 68 -36.50 -18.01 -8.64
N GLY A 69 -37.00 -17.50 -9.78
CA GLY A 69 -38.23 -17.94 -10.42
C GLY A 69 -39.49 -17.44 -9.73
N MET A 70 -39.39 -16.52 -8.76
CA MET A 70 -40.50 -16.01 -7.96
C MET A 70 -40.45 -14.49 -7.83
N THR A 71 -41.58 -13.87 -7.45
CA THR A 71 -41.61 -12.42 -7.21
C THR A 71 -40.94 -12.02 -5.89
N PRO A 72 -40.52 -10.75 -5.74
CA PRO A 72 -39.96 -10.26 -4.48
C PRO A 72 -40.85 -10.51 -3.24
N GLU A 73 -42.17 -10.34 -3.38
CA GLU A 73 -43.14 -10.57 -2.30
C GLU A 73 -43.19 -12.03 -1.83
N GLN A 74 -42.83 -12.97 -2.70
CA GLN A 74 -42.74 -14.40 -2.38
C GLN A 74 -41.43 -14.78 -1.69
N TYR A 75 -40.46 -13.86 -1.59
CA TYR A 75 -39.13 -14.16 -1.03
C TYR A 75 -39.18 -14.61 0.43
N PRO A 76 -39.96 -13.99 1.36
CA PRO A 76 -40.06 -14.48 2.74
C PRO A 76 -40.59 -15.90 2.86
N ASP A 77 -41.55 -16.29 1.99
CA ASP A 77 -42.08 -17.64 1.94
C ASP A 77 -41.00 -18.67 1.53
N PHE A 78 -40.22 -18.30 0.54
CA PHE A 78 -39.08 -19.09 0.09
C PHE A 78 -37.99 -19.21 1.19
N ALA A 79 -37.64 -18.11 1.84
CA ALA A 79 -36.64 -18.08 2.93
C ALA A 79 -37.07 -18.95 4.10
N ALA A 80 -38.35 -18.89 4.47
CA ALA A 80 -38.91 -19.72 5.54
C ALA A 80 -38.80 -21.23 5.28
N LEU A 81 -38.98 -21.65 4.04
CA LEU A 81 -38.84 -23.07 3.63
C LEU A 81 -37.38 -23.52 3.56
N ARG A 82 -36.50 -22.67 3.06
CA ARG A 82 -35.09 -22.95 2.93
C ARG A 82 -34.41 -23.02 4.29
N GLY A 83 -34.85 -22.18 5.23
CA GLY A 83 -34.16 -21.87 6.47
C GLY A 83 -32.92 -20.99 6.21
N ASP A 84 -32.36 -20.41 7.24
CA ASP A 84 -31.11 -19.66 7.21
C ASP A 84 -30.22 -19.98 8.42
N PRO A 85 -29.06 -20.65 8.22
CA PRO A 85 -28.14 -20.96 9.31
C PRO A 85 -27.50 -19.72 9.94
N SER A 86 -27.38 -18.59 9.21
CA SER A 86 -26.84 -17.35 9.75
C SER A 86 -27.75 -16.74 10.81
N ASP A 87 -29.05 -16.85 10.62
CA ASP A 87 -30.10 -16.34 11.52
C ASP A 87 -30.64 -17.43 12.47
N ASN A 88 -29.96 -18.57 12.50
CA ASN A 88 -30.36 -19.71 13.31
C ASN A 88 -31.77 -20.24 12.99
N LEU A 89 -32.24 -20.06 11.75
CA LEU A 89 -33.52 -20.57 11.29
C LEU A 89 -33.36 -22.00 10.76
N PRO A 90 -34.06 -23.00 11.37
CA PRO A 90 -33.90 -24.39 10.98
C PRO A 90 -34.42 -24.67 9.56
N SER A 91 -33.61 -25.36 8.75
CA SER A 91 -34.03 -25.82 7.43
C SER A 91 -34.82 -27.15 7.50
N ILE A 92 -35.69 -27.39 6.51
CA ILE A 92 -36.36 -28.69 6.38
C ILE A 92 -35.39 -29.70 5.77
N PRO A 93 -35.20 -30.89 6.38
CA PRO A 93 -34.30 -31.91 5.83
C PRO A 93 -34.61 -32.29 4.40
N GLY A 94 -33.62 -32.15 3.50
CA GLY A 94 -33.78 -32.43 2.07
C GLY A 94 -34.46 -31.35 1.23
N VAL A 95 -34.87 -30.22 1.84
CA VAL A 95 -35.40 -29.07 1.16
C VAL A 95 -34.32 -27.98 1.09
N GLY A 96 -33.73 -27.83 -0.09
CA GLY A 96 -32.78 -26.76 -0.38
C GLY A 96 -33.41 -25.69 -1.29
N GLU A 97 -32.60 -24.74 -1.71
CA GLU A 97 -33.01 -23.58 -2.52
C GLU A 97 -33.89 -23.95 -3.73
N LYS A 98 -33.50 -24.99 -4.50
CA LYS A 98 -34.26 -25.44 -5.67
C LYS A 98 -35.64 -26.03 -5.34
N THR A 99 -35.74 -26.76 -4.24
CA THR A 99 -37.01 -27.38 -3.84
C THR A 99 -37.96 -26.35 -3.26
N ALA A 100 -37.44 -25.44 -2.41
CA ALA A 100 -38.22 -24.33 -1.86
C ALA A 100 -38.76 -23.41 -2.95
N ALA A 101 -37.92 -22.99 -3.91
CA ALA A 101 -38.33 -22.17 -5.02
C ALA A 101 -39.39 -22.86 -5.88
N LYS A 102 -39.21 -24.16 -6.22
CA LYS A 102 -40.20 -24.93 -6.98
C LYS A 102 -41.55 -24.96 -6.27
N TRP A 103 -41.57 -25.18 -4.96
CA TRP A 103 -42.86 -25.25 -4.23
C TRP A 103 -43.56 -23.89 -4.18
N ILE A 104 -42.84 -22.79 -3.96
CA ILE A 104 -43.46 -21.45 -3.97
C ILE A 104 -44.03 -21.11 -5.33
N VAL A 105 -43.33 -21.44 -6.41
CA VAL A 105 -43.85 -21.25 -7.78
C VAL A 105 -45.06 -22.16 -8.07
N GLU A 106 -45.06 -23.42 -7.63
CA GLU A 106 -46.09 -24.41 -7.89
C GLU A 106 -47.39 -24.13 -7.10
N TYR A 107 -47.24 -23.75 -5.79
CA TYR A 107 -48.39 -23.55 -4.90
C TYR A 107 -48.80 -22.07 -4.76
N GLY A 108 -47.97 -21.13 -5.26
CA GLY A 108 -48.23 -19.70 -5.22
C GLY A 108 -47.80 -18.99 -3.95
N SER A 109 -48.02 -19.62 -2.77
CA SER A 109 -47.57 -19.09 -1.46
C SER A 109 -47.22 -20.22 -0.50
N LEU A 110 -46.53 -19.87 0.58
CA LEU A 110 -46.27 -20.81 1.68
C LEU A 110 -47.55 -21.27 2.35
N LEU A 111 -48.53 -20.37 2.52
CA LEU A 111 -49.81 -20.72 3.14
C LEU A 111 -50.53 -21.80 2.33
N ASP A 112 -50.67 -21.62 1.00
CA ASP A 112 -51.29 -22.60 0.12
C ASP A 112 -50.54 -23.94 0.09
N LEU A 113 -49.20 -23.92 0.17
CA LEU A 113 -48.40 -25.12 0.30
C LEU A 113 -48.68 -25.85 1.61
N LEU A 114 -48.74 -25.14 2.75
CA LEU A 114 -48.98 -25.74 4.08
C LEU A 114 -50.41 -26.35 4.19
N GLU A 115 -51.42 -25.70 3.57
CA GLU A 115 -52.78 -26.25 3.48
C GLU A 115 -52.84 -27.53 2.62
N GLN A 116 -51.94 -27.66 1.69
CA GLN A 116 -51.86 -28.80 0.78
C GLN A 116 -50.68 -29.74 1.08
N ALA A 117 -50.08 -29.64 2.28
CA ALA A 117 -48.88 -30.41 2.66
C ALA A 117 -49.07 -31.96 2.51
N ASP A 118 -50.30 -32.42 2.68
CA ASP A 118 -50.62 -33.87 2.50
C ASP A 118 -50.54 -34.32 1.03
N LYS A 119 -50.63 -33.41 0.08
CA LYS A 119 -50.48 -33.71 -1.36
C LYS A 119 -49.01 -33.75 -1.80
N VAL A 120 -48.08 -33.23 -1.00
CA VAL A 120 -46.67 -33.27 -1.32
C VAL A 120 -46.13 -34.69 -1.09
N SER A 121 -45.75 -35.36 -2.16
CA SER A 121 -45.31 -36.76 -2.11
C SER A 121 -43.81 -36.91 -1.78
N GLY A 122 -43.48 -38.11 -1.31
CA GLY A 122 -42.10 -38.55 -1.09
C GLY A 122 -41.46 -38.02 0.21
N LYS A 123 -40.18 -38.35 0.41
CA LYS A 123 -39.44 -38.06 1.68
C LYS A 123 -39.42 -36.57 2.03
N VAL A 124 -39.39 -35.69 1.05
CA VAL A 124 -39.40 -34.24 1.31
C VAL A 124 -40.80 -33.74 1.77
N GLY A 125 -41.89 -34.37 1.30
CA GLY A 125 -43.24 -34.13 1.79
C GLY A 125 -43.42 -34.61 3.24
N ASP A 126 -42.88 -35.78 3.57
CA ASP A 126 -42.88 -36.26 4.96
C ASP A 126 -42.08 -35.31 5.87
N ALA A 127 -40.92 -34.83 5.40
CA ALA A 127 -40.12 -33.86 6.12
C ALA A 127 -40.85 -32.51 6.32
N LEU A 128 -41.55 -32.02 5.29
CA LEU A 128 -42.38 -30.79 5.38
C LEU A 128 -43.44 -30.95 6.48
N ARG A 129 -44.21 -32.03 6.47
CA ARG A 129 -45.25 -32.32 7.48
C ARG A 129 -44.71 -32.42 8.89
N ALA A 130 -43.52 -32.95 9.06
CA ALA A 130 -42.84 -33.03 10.35
C ALA A 130 -42.33 -31.70 10.89
N HIS A 131 -42.20 -30.64 10.01
CA HIS A 131 -41.61 -29.36 10.35
C HIS A 131 -42.55 -28.17 10.17
N LEU A 132 -43.85 -28.36 10.07
CA LEU A 132 -44.84 -27.30 9.81
C LEU A 132 -44.74 -26.15 10.81
N ASP A 133 -44.59 -26.41 12.09
CA ASP A 133 -44.48 -25.36 13.12
C ASP A 133 -43.18 -24.57 13.01
N SER A 134 -42.10 -25.25 12.66
CA SER A 134 -40.81 -24.57 12.42
C SER A 134 -40.87 -23.64 11.22
N VAL A 135 -41.53 -24.08 10.13
CA VAL A 135 -41.70 -23.29 8.91
C VAL A 135 -42.59 -22.08 9.14
N ARG A 136 -43.69 -22.22 9.91
CA ARG A 136 -44.54 -21.08 10.29
C ARG A 136 -43.76 -20.06 11.10
N ARG A 137 -42.97 -20.52 12.08
CA ARG A 137 -42.11 -19.64 12.88
C ARG A 137 -41.05 -18.94 12.01
N ASN A 138 -40.40 -19.69 11.13
CA ASN A 138 -39.43 -19.11 10.19
C ASN A 138 -40.09 -18.00 9.37
N ARG A 139 -41.34 -18.22 8.88
CA ARG A 139 -42.08 -17.25 8.09
C ARG A 139 -42.37 -15.95 8.86
N GLU A 140 -42.72 -16.06 10.14
CA GLU A 140 -42.91 -14.90 11.00
C GLU A 140 -41.59 -14.13 11.19
N LEU A 141 -40.47 -14.83 11.34
CA LEU A 141 -39.16 -14.24 11.57
C LEU A 141 -38.48 -13.67 10.32
N THR A 142 -38.78 -14.22 9.15
CA THR A 142 -38.23 -13.69 7.87
C THR A 142 -39.02 -12.53 7.28
N GLN A 143 -40.20 -12.21 7.84
CA GLN A 143 -40.99 -11.06 7.44
C GLN A 143 -40.45 -9.79 8.07
N LEU A 144 -39.96 -8.87 7.23
CA LEU A 144 -39.50 -7.57 7.71
C LEU A 144 -40.69 -6.69 8.17
N ILE A 145 -40.45 -5.93 9.23
CA ILE A 145 -41.42 -4.99 9.82
C ILE A 145 -41.31 -3.66 9.05
N HIS A 146 -42.45 -3.09 8.67
CA HIS A 146 -42.51 -1.87 7.87
C HIS A 146 -43.04 -0.64 8.61
N ASP A 147 -43.22 -0.75 9.92
CA ASP A 147 -43.80 0.28 10.77
C ASP A 147 -43.04 0.43 12.11
N ALA A 148 -41.74 0.20 12.08
CA ALA A 148 -40.85 0.50 13.21
C ALA A 148 -41.04 1.97 13.65
N PRO A 149 -41.02 2.28 14.95
CA PRO A 149 -41.31 3.62 15.48
C PRO A 149 -40.15 4.58 15.21
N ILE A 150 -40.03 5.02 13.98
CA ILE A 150 -38.99 5.96 13.55
C ILE A 150 -39.64 7.30 13.26
N GLU A 151 -39.23 8.33 13.98
CA GLU A 151 -39.59 9.72 13.68
C GLU A 151 -38.57 10.29 12.68
N LEU A 152 -38.79 10.05 11.38
CA LEU A 152 -37.91 10.49 10.32
C LEU A 152 -38.69 11.12 9.19
N SER A 153 -38.25 12.30 8.75
CA SER A 153 -38.66 12.91 7.48
C SER A 153 -37.60 12.55 6.42
N ILE A 154 -38.04 12.12 5.22
CA ILE A 154 -37.13 11.86 4.10
C ILE A 154 -36.31 13.11 3.74
N ASP A 155 -36.91 14.30 3.85
CA ASP A 155 -36.21 15.58 3.63
C ASP A 155 -35.04 15.78 4.62
N ALA A 156 -35.17 15.27 5.85
CA ALA A 156 -34.09 15.35 6.83
C ALA A 156 -32.89 14.43 6.51
N LEU A 157 -33.04 13.50 5.56
CA LEU A 157 -31.96 12.67 5.03
C LEU A 157 -31.23 13.29 3.84
N ALA A 158 -31.62 14.51 3.42
CA ALA A 158 -30.92 15.20 2.33
C ALA A 158 -29.44 15.33 2.67
N TRP A 159 -28.61 14.77 1.79
CA TRP A 159 -27.17 14.83 1.97
C TRP A 159 -26.67 16.22 1.63
N SER A 160 -26.18 16.95 2.63
CA SER A 160 -25.61 18.31 2.49
C SER A 160 -24.12 18.31 2.11
N GLY A 161 -23.54 17.13 1.89
CA GLY A 161 -22.11 17.00 1.71
C GLY A 161 -21.36 16.80 3.04
N VAL A 162 -20.07 16.63 2.97
CA VAL A 162 -19.18 16.58 4.14
C VAL A 162 -18.00 17.51 3.86
N ALA A 163 -17.58 18.29 4.87
CA ALA A 163 -16.39 19.14 4.74
C ALA A 163 -15.17 18.26 4.45
N ALA A 164 -14.38 18.61 3.43
CA ALA A 164 -13.19 17.88 3.04
C ALA A 164 -12.17 17.78 4.20
N SER A 165 -12.09 18.82 5.04
CA SER A 165 -11.27 18.85 6.26
C SER A 165 -11.63 17.74 7.25
N ASP A 166 -12.92 17.54 7.52
CA ASP A 166 -13.40 16.56 8.51
C ASP A 166 -13.14 15.13 8.05
N LEU A 167 -13.39 14.85 6.75
CA LEU A 167 -13.08 13.55 6.17
C LEU A 167 -11.57 13.29 6.11
N THR A 168 -10.78 14.29 5.82
CA THR A 168 -9.31 14.19 5.82
C THR A 168 -8.82 13.86 7.23
N ALA A 169 -9.26 14.58 8.24
CA ALA A 169 -8.91 14.32 9.64
C ALA A 169 -9.35 12.91 10.10
N LEU A 170 -10.56 12.48 9.71
CA LEU A 170 -11.06 11.14 10.02
C LEU A 170 -10.21 10.04 9.33
N PHE A 171 -9.88 10.21 8.05
CA PHE A 171 -9.09 9.23 7.31
C PHE A 171 -7.64 9.15 7.78
N GLU A 172 -7.07 10.25 8.25
CA GLU A 172 -5.76 10.28 8.91
C GLU A 172 -5.81 9.53 10.24
N LYS A 173 -6.80 9.80 11.06
CA LYS A 173 -7.01 9.09 12.33
C LYS A 173 -7.20 7.58 12.13
N LEU A 174 -7.85 7.16 11.04
CA LEU A 174 -8.10 5.76 10.70
C LEU A 174 -7.03 5.15 9.78
N GLU A 175 -6.02 5.93 9.38
CA GLU A 175 -4.94 5.52 8.45
C GLU A 175 -5.46 5.03 7.08
N PHE A 176 -6.57 5.56 6.58
CA PHE A 176 -7.20 5.19 5.30
C PHE A 176 -6.56 5.92 4.11
N ARG A 177 -5.39 5.47 3.68
CA ARG A 177 -4.57 6.13 2.64
C ARG A 177 -5.23 6.17 1.27
N THR A 178 -5.79 5.04 0.81
CA THR A 178 -6.39 4.91 -0.53
C THR A 178 -7.76 5.58 -0.65
N LEU A 179 -8.43 5.85 0.45
CA LEU A 179 -9.74 6.51 0.44
C LEU A 179 -9.62 8.02 0.22
N LYS A 180 -8.50 8.64 0.63
CA LYS A 180 -8.20 10.05 0.36
C LYS A 180 -8.26 10.38 -1.14
N ASP A 181 -7.69 9.52 -1.99
CA ASP A 181 -7.71 9.74 -3.44
C ASP A 181 -9.11 9.62 -4.04
N ARG A 182 -9.99 8.83 -3.42
CA ARG A 182 -11.39 8.70 -3.84
C ARG A 182 -12.24 9.90 -3.46
N LEU A 183 -11.87 10.66 -2.42
CA LEU A 183 -12.57 11.90 -2.05
C LEU A 183 -12.50 12.95 -3.16
N LYS A 184 -11.41 13.02 -3.92
CA LYS A 184 -11.25 13.93 -5.07
C LYS A 184 -12.30 13.68 -6.16
N ALA A 185 -12.89 12.49 -6.21
CA ALA A 185 -13.92 12.10 -7.18
C ALA A 185 -15.38 12.28 -6.65
N ILE A 186 -15.55 12.48 -5.36
CA ILE A 186 -16.85 12.80 -4.75
C ILE A 186 -16.93 14.32 -4.69
N ALA A 187 -17.88 14.92 -5.40
CA ALA A 187 -18.11 16.37 -5.35
C ALA A 187 -18.40 16.80 -3.91
N VAL A 188 -17.37 17.26 -3.22
CA VAL A 188 -17.51 17.94 -1.94
C VAL A 188 -18.03 19.33 -2.27
N THR A 189 -19.29 19.60 -1.99
CA THR A 189 -19.81 20.96 -2.11
C THR A 189 -19.12 21.84 -1.07
N PRO A 190 -18.51 22.97 -1.49
CA PRO A 190 -18.13 23.98 -0.51
C PRO A 190 -19.39 24.43 0.22
N GLU A 191 -19.30 24.70 1.50
CA GLU A 191 -20.39 25.25 2.28
C GLU A 191 -20.94 26.53 1.62
N GLU A 192 -22.03 26.41 0.85
CA GLU A 192 -22.93 27.51 0.56
C GLU A 192 -23.96 27.60 1.66
N SER A 193 -23.59 28.00 2.85
CA SER A 193 -24.57 28.61 3.75
C SER A 193 -23.89 29.31 4.91
N ALA A 194 -24.03 30.54 4.88
CA ALA A 194 -23.99 31.62 5.87
C ALA A 194 -22.85 32.59 5.68
N THR A 195 -23.30 33.74 5.24
CA THR A 195 -22.68 35.04 5.14
C THR A 195 -22.02 35.37 3.79
N LYS A 196 -22.80 36.10 3.00
CA LYS A 196 -22.31 37.00 1.97
C LYS A 196 -21.20 37.86 2.53
N ASN A 197 -20.10 37.94 1.78
CA ASN A 197 -18.89 38.77 1.93
C ASN A 197 -17.72 38.07 2.63
N SER A 198 -17.17 37.05 1.98
CA SER A 198 -15.73 36.87 1.83
C SER A 198 -15.51 36.23 0.47
N GLU A 199 -14.77 36.87 -0.38
CA GLU A 199 -14.17 36.29 -1.57
C GLU A 199 -13.46 35.02 -1.16
N PRO A 200 -13.37 33.94 -2.01
CA PRO A 200 -12.58 32.78 -1.68
C PRO A 200 -11.18 33.28 -1.32
N GLU A 201 -10.72 33.01 -0.11
CA GLU A 201 -9.31 33.12 0.22
C GLU A 201 -8.58 32.15 -0.72
N LEU A 202 -8.26 32.64 -1.89
CA LEU A 202 -7.21 32.12 -2.76
C LEU A 202 -6.00 31.91 -1.88
N SER A 203 -5.46 30.71 -1.91
CA SER A 203 -4.25 30.26 -1.22
C SER A 203 -3.30 31.44 -0.97
N LEU A 204 -2.99 31.71 0.28
CA LEU A 204 -2.17 32.84 0.74
C LEU A 204 -0.77 32.91 0.09
N PHE A 205 -0.40 31.95 -0.75
CA PHE A 205 0.93 31.82 -1.32
C PHE A 205 1.03 32.07 -2.84
N ALA A 206 -0.04 31.96 -3.61
CA ALA A 206 0.05 32.16 -5.06
C ALA A 206 -0.09 33.64 -5.49
N ALA A 207 -0.76 34.48 -4.68
CA ALA A 207 -1.05 35.87 -5.05
C ALA A 207 0.04 36.86 -4.64
N ASP A 208 0.96 36.54 -3.73
CA ASP A 208 1.91 37.47 -3.11
C ASP A 208 3.40 37.07 -3.24
N ILE A 209 3.76 36.15 -4.14
CA ILE A 209 5.17 35.83 -4.39
C ILE A 209 5.77 36.87 -5.30
N ASP A 210 6.65 37.73 -4.75
CA ASP A 210 7.54 38.57 -5.55
C ASP A 210 8.59 37.66 -6.20
N SER A 211 8.36 37.33 -7.47
CA SER A 211 9.18 36.38 -8.21
C SER A 211 9.88 37.06 -9.40
N SER A 212 11.15 36.75 -9.58
CA SER A 212 11.92 37.13 -10.75
C SER A 212 12.87 36.03 -11.18
N VAL A 213 13.30 36.09 -12.43
CA VAL A 213 14.35 35.22 -12.95
C VAL A 213 15.70 35.89 -12.73
N LEU A 214 16.60 35.23 -12.00
CA LEU A 214 17.94 35.70 -11.75
C LEU A 214 18.98 34.87 -12.53
N THR A 215 20.06 35.54 -12.92
CA THR A 215 21.27 34.85 -13.36
C THR A 215 22.00 34.26 -12.14
N PRO A 216 22.84 33.21 -12.30
CA PRO A 216 23.64 32.68 -11.19
C PRO A 216 24.52 33.71 -10.47
N ALA A 217 25.00 34.75 -11.19
CA ALA A 217 25.79 35.85 -10.62
C ALA A 217 24.93 36.75 -9.71
N GLN A 218 23.77 37.20 -10.21
CA GLN A 218 22.83 38.01 -9.42
C GLN A 218 22.35 37.29 -8.17
N LEU A 219 22.05 35.98 -8.30
CA LEU A 219 21.69 35.18 -7.15
C LEU A 219 22.82 35.10 -6.12
N SER A 220 24.08 34.89 -6.57
CA SER A 220 25.23 34.85 -5.67
C SER A 220 25.42 36.16 -4.90
N GLU A 221 25.23 37.30 -5.54
CA GLU A 221 25.26 38.63 -4.90
C GLU A 221 24.14 38.78 -3.86
N LYS A 222 22.92 38.36 -4.22
CA LYS A 222 21.76 38.40 -3.30
C LYS A 222 21.97 37.51 -2.08
N ILE A 223 22.49 36.29 -2.27
CA ILE A 223 22.83 35.38 -1.17
C ILE A 223 23.91 35.96 -0.26
N ALA A 224 24.95 36.60 -0.84
CA ALA A 224 26.01 37.22 -0.05
C ALA A 224 25.51 38.39 0.82
N ALA A 225 24.47 39.06 0.41
CA ALA A 225 23.83 40.15 1.16
C ALA A 225 22.77 39.67 2.16
N HIS A 226 22.30 38.42 2.04
CA HIS A 226 21.22 37.88 2.86
C HIS A 226 21.74 37.39 4.21
N GLN A 227 20.99 37.69 5.28
CA GLN A 227 21.22 37.16 6.61
C GLN A 227 20.09 36.24 7.01
N GLY A 228 20.32 34.96 6.90
CA GLY A 228 19.33 33.96 7.27
C GLY A 228 19.39 32.70 6.37
N PRO A 229 18.57 31.71 6.64
CA PRO A 229 18.49 30.54 5.79
C PRO A 229 17.81 30.84 4.47
N ILE A 230 18.22 30.18 3.42
CA ILE A 230 17.55 30.15 2.13
C ILE A 230 16.87 28.80 1.93
N ALA A 231 15.73 28.81 1.22
CA ALA A 231 15.07 27.56 0.85
C ALA A 231 15.27 27.28 -0.65
N LEU A 232 15.47 26.00 -0.99
CA LEU A 232 15.84 25.57 -2.33
C LEU A 232 14.89 24.49 -2.82
N ALA A 233 14.20 24.73 -3.93
CA ALA A 233 13.53 23.74 -4.74
C ALA A 233 14.28 23.56 -6.08
N PHE A 234 14.33 22.33 -6.59
CA PHE A 234 15.14 21.98 -7.75
C PHE A 234 14.49 20.93 -8.63
N GLU A 235 14.86 20.93 -9.88
CA GLU A 235 14.41 19.98 -10.88
C GLU A 235 15.63 19.25 -11.46
N ILE A 236 15.58 17.91 -11.38
CA ILE A 236 16.63 17.01 -11.87
C ILE A 236 16.07 16.22 -13.05
N HIS A 237 16.77 16.21 -14.19
CA HIS A 237 16.49 15.36 -15.33
C HIS A 237 17.72 14.51 -15.65
N GLU A 238 17.53 13.21 -15.88
CA GLU A 238 18.59 12.27 -16.21
C GLU A 238 19.80 12.35 -15.25
N ASN A 239 19.52 12.52 -13.95
CA ASN A 239 20.49 12.72 -12.89
C ASN A 239 21.29 14.04 -12.95
N ALA A 240 20.89 15.01 -13.75
CA ALA A 240 21.53 16.31 -13.82
C ALA A 240 20.55 17.43 -13.39
N LEU A 241 21.07 18.42 -12.65
CA LEU A 241 20.31 19.62 -12.30
C LEU A 241 19.93 20.37 -13.59
N HIS A 242 18.63 20.65 -13.77
CA HIS A 242 18.13 21.38 -14.92
C HIS A 242 17.90 22.86 -14.59
N ARG A 243 17.17 23.13 -13.51
CA ARG A 243 16.86 24.48 -12.99
C ARG A 243 16.49 24.40 -11.52
N TYR A 244 16.48 25.54 -10.85
CA TYR A 244 16.14 25.61 -9.43
C TYR A 244 15.52 26.96 -9.06
N ALA A 245 14.77 26.99 -7.97
CA ALA A 245 14.26 28.20 -7.34
C ALA A 245 14.88 28.36 -5.94
N VAL A 246 15.21 29.59 -5.58
CA VAL A 246 15.73 29.97 -4.26
C VAL A 246 14.79 30.98 -3.63
N ALA A 247 14.30 30.65 -2.44
CA ALA A 247 13.50 31.54 -1.63
C ALA A 247 14.33 32.13 -0.47
N PHE A 248 14.20 33.39 -0.24
CA PHE A 248 14.78 34.15 0.88
C PHE A 248 13.76 34.34 2.01
N SER A 249 12.49 34.26 1.67
CA SER A 249 11.33 34.16 2.56
C SER A 249 10.20 33.46 1.83
N ALA A 250 9.05 33.27 2.47
CA ALA A 250 7.87 32.70 1.83
C ALA A 250 7.33 33.56 0.66
N SER A 251 7.68 34.85 0.60
CA SER A 251 7.23 35.79 -0.43
C SER A 251 8.33 36.31 -1.39
N ASP A 252 9.61 36.13 -1.08
CA ASP A 252 10.76 36.56 -1.91
C ASP A 252 11.44 35.33 -2.53
N VAL A 253 11.07 34.98 -3.78
CA VAL A 253 11.48 33.75 -4.45
C VAL A 253 11.98 34.00 -5.86
N HIS A 254 13.08 33.40 -6.26
CA HIS A 254 13.67 33.58 -7.56
C HIS A 254 13.97 32.30 -8.28
N LEU A 255 13.65 32.27 -9.57
CA LEU A 255 13.94 31.16 -10.47
C LEU A 255 15.32 31.34 -11.12
N VAL A 256 16.06 30.27 -11.28
CA VAL A 256 17.36 30.26 -11.97
C VAL A 256 17.37 29.14 -13.01
N HIS A 257 17.50 29.52 -14.29
CA HIS A 257 17.68 28.59 -15.40
C HIS A 257 19.17 28.27 -15.55
N SER A 258 19.66 27.33 -14.76
CA SER A 258 21.05 26.90 -14.83
C SER A 258 21.20 25.48 -14.29
N SER A 259 22.04 24.68 -14.94
CA SER A 259 22.49 23.38 -14.45
C SER A 259 23.63 23.49 -13.44
N GLN A 260 24.12 24.71 -13.15
CA GLN A 260 25.21 24.93 -12.21
C GLN A 260 24.76 25.88 -11.11
N MET A 261 25.09 25.53 -9.87
CA MET A 261 24.96 26.42 -8.73
C MET A 261 26.28 27.17 -8.50
N GLY A 262 26.20 28.37 -7.89
CA GLY A 262 27.38 29.14 -7.49
C GLY A 262 28.14 28.46 -6.32
N THR A 263 29.29 29.02 -5.96
CA THR A 263 30.12 28.56 -4.84
C THR A 263 29.40 28.56 -3.49
N TRP A 264 28.34 29.36 -3.36
CA TRP A 264 27.45 29.37 -2.19
C TRP A 264 26.82 28.01 -1.88
N ALA A 265 26.63 27.15 -2.89
CA ALA A 265 26.06 25.82 -2.70
C ALA A 265 26.95 24.93 -1.80
N GLN A 266 28.26 25.10 -1.91
CA GLN A 266 29.26 24.35 -1.13
C GLN A 266 29.66 25.08 0.18
N ASP A 267 29.24 26.33 0.35
CA ASP A 267 29.57 27.10 1.55
C ASP A 267 28.69 26.66 2.74
N ILE A 268 29.32 26.12 3.77
CA ILE A 268 28.67 25.68 5.01
C ILE A 268 28.06 26.82 5.81
N LYS A 269 28.50 28.06 5.58
CA LYS A 269 27.99 29.25 6.26
C LYS A 269 26.65 29.71 5.69
N VAL A 270 26.33 29.33 4.47
CA VAL A 270 25.03 29.58 3.86
C VAL A 270 24.07 28.51 4.31
N ALA A 271 23.22 28.85 5.28
CA ALA A 271 22.20 27.94 5.82
C ALA A 271 21.12 27.63 4.79
N LYS A 272 20.84 26.35 4.52
CA LYS A 272 19.93 25.91 3.48
C LYS A 272 18.82 25.02 4.01
N ILE A 273 17.61 25.21 3.49
CA ILE A 273 16.44 24.37 3.68
C ILE A 273 16.12 23.72 2.34
N ALA A 274 15.93 22.42 2.29
CA ALA A 274 15.56 21.73 1.06
C ALA A 274 14.62 20.54 1.35
N HIS A 275 14.09 19.96 0.28
CA HIS A 275 13.41 18.67 0.32
C HIS A 275 14.29 17.68 -0.43
N ASP A 276 14.70 16.56 0.23
CA ASP A 276 15.65 15.57 -0.30
C ASP A 276 16.97 16.22 -0.80
N ALA A 277 17.61 16.98 0.08
CA ALA A 277 18.85 17.70 -0.21
C ALA A 277 19.99 16.78 -0.69
N LYS A 278 19.97 15.50 -0.29
CA LYS A 278 20.97 14.53 -0.68
C LYS A 278 21.00 14.26 -2.17
N SER A 279 19.86 14.34 -2.85
CA SER A 279 19.76 14.19 -4.31
C SER A 279 20.58 15.25 -5.09
N LEU A 280 20.71 16.47 -4.56
CA LEU A 280 21.59 17.49 -5.12
C LEU A 280 23.08 17.24 -4.87
N ALA A 281 23.39 16.59 -3.77
CA ALA A 281 24.78 16.36 -3.38
C ALA A 281 25.49 15.31 -4.25
N ARG A 282 24.75 14.53 -5.04
CA ARG A 282 25.30 13.53 -5.97
C ARG A 282 26.21 14.12 -7.06
N GLU A 283 25.97 15.38 -7.49
CA GLU A 283 26.72 16.00 -8.57
C GLU A 283 27.58 17.18 -8.12
N ASN A 284 27.13 17.91 -7.12
CA ASN A 284 27.83 19.08 -6.62
C ASN A 284 27.76 19.04 -5.09
N LEU A 285 28.89 18.94 -4.42
CA LEU A 285 28.99 19.01 -2.98
C LEU A 285 28.10 20.12 -2.41
N PHE A 286 26.90 19.76 -2.03
CA PHE A 286 25.90 20.66 -1.46
C PHE A 286 26.05 20.60 0.05
N ALA A 287 26.46 21.72 0.66
CA ALA A 287 26.78 21.77 2.08
C ALA A 287 25.94 22.87 2.77
N GLY A 288 25.97 22.89 4.11
CA GLY A 288 25.25 23.88 4.89
C GLY A 288 23.73 23.65 4.95
N VAL A 289 23.24 22.45 4.68
CA VAL A 289 21.85 22.08 4.88
C VAL A 289 21.58 22.01 6.37
N ILE A 290 20.67 22.87 6.83
CA ILE A 290 20.24 22.92 8.24
C ILE A 290 18.88 22.26 8.45
N PHE A 291 18.13 22.04 7.38
CA PHE A 291 16.83 21.39 7.43
C PHE A 291 16.51 20.68 6.10
N ASP A 292 16.11 19.41 6.20
CA ASP A 292 15.62 18.61 5.10
C ASP A 292 14.21 18.14 5.44
N THR A 293 13.21 18.58 4.67
CA THR A 293 11.80 18.30 4.96
C THR A 293 11.44 16.84 4.74
N ALA A 294 12.13 16.10 3.86
CA ALA A 294 11.91 14.68 3.65
C ALA A 294 12.37 13.85 4.87
N LEU A 295 13.56 14.16 5.41
CA LEU A 295 14.06 13.53 6.62
C LEU A 295 13.23 13.89 7.85
N ALA A 296 12.84 15.16 8.00
CA ALA A 296 12.00 15.61 9.10
C ALA A 296 10.64 14.89 9.09
N ALA A 297 9.97 14.84 7.95
CA ALA A 297 8.70 14.14 7.78
C ALA A 297 8.81 12.63 8.06
N TYR A 298 9.90 12.01 7.63
CA TYR A 298 10.19 10.61 7.95
C TYR A 298 10.31 10.38 9.45
N LEU A 299 11.02 11.22 10.18
CA LEU A 299 11.15 11.07 11.64
C LEU A 299 9.84 11.30 12.39
N VAL A 300 9.00 12.20 11.88
CA VAL A 300 7.66 12.42 12.42
C VAL A 300 6.74 11.21 12.15
N ASN A 301 6.85 10.60 10.96
CA ASN A 301 6.01 9.44 10.59
C ASN A 301 6.77 8.40 9.74
N PRO A 302 7.61 7.55 10.35
CA PRO A 302 8.46 6.59 9.63
C PRO A 302 7.69 5.47 8.94
N GLY A 303 6.39 5.29 9.23
CA GLY A 303 5.53 4.29 8.58
C GLY A 303 5.07 4.68 7.17
N VAL A 304 5.25 5.92 6.75
CA VAL A 304 4.85 6.43 5.44
C VAL A 304 6.06 6.45 4.51
N ARG A 305 5.97 5.70 3.41
CA ARG A 305 7.03 5.66 2.40
C ARG A 305 7.07 6.97 1.60
N ALA A 306 8.27 7.33 1.13
CA ALA A 306 8.61 8.45 0.27
C ALA A 306 7.49 9.49 0.14
N GLN A 307 7.59 10.56 0.91
CA GLN A 307 6.59 11.61 0.93
C GLN A 307 7.03 12.68 -0.05
N GLU A 308 6.26 12.86 -1.11
CA GLU A 308 6.45 13.98 -2.02
C GLU A 308 6.15 15.30 -1.30
N LEU A 309 6.74 16.39 -1.77
CA LEU A 309 6.57 17.69 -1.13
C LEU A 309 5.08 18.10 -1.04
N SER A 310 4.27 17.76 -2.05
CA SER A 310 2.82 17.97 -2.07
C SER A 310 2.11 17.25 -0.93
N ASP A 311 2.51 15.99 -0.63
CA ASP A 311 1.93 15.21 0.46
C ASP A 311 2.26 15.82 1.84
N LEU A 312 3.47 16.41 1.96
CA LEU A 312 3.88 17.09 3.18
C LEU A 312 3.08 18.38 3.40
N LEU A 313 2.79 19.11 2.32
CA LEU A 313 2.01 20.33 2.39
C LEU A 313 0.55 20.07 2.76
N GLU A 314 -0.04 18.99 2.27
CA GLU A 314 -1.38 18.60 2.68
C GLU A 314 -1.49 18.37 4.20
N ARG A 315 -0.41 17.93 4.86
CA ARG A 315 -0.41 17.57 6.29
C ARG A 315 0.08 18.67 7.20
N TRP A 316 1.11 19.39 6.77
CA TRP A 316 1.85 20.33 7.61
C TRP A 316 2.03 21.70 6.97
N GLY A 317 1.42 21.93 5.79
CA GLY A 317 1.61 23.12 5.00
C GLY A 317 0.73 24.32 5.40
N ASP A 318 -0.12 24.18 6.42
CA ASP A 318 -1.00 25.28 6.89
C ASP A 318 -1.77 25.96 5.73
N GLY A 319 -2.32 25.15 4.81
CA GLY A 319 -3.04 25.61 3.63
C GLY A 319 -2.16 25.98 2.43
N ALA A 320 -0.84 25.88 2.51
CA ALA A 320 0.04 26.12 1.37
C ALA A 320 -0.13 25.03 0.29
N VAL A 321 -0.22 25.46 -0.97
CA VAL A 321 -0.41 24.58 -2.13
C VAL A 321 0.69 24.83 -3.16
N ILE A 322 1.18 23.75 -3.80
CA ILE A 322 2.08 23.88 -4.96
C ILE A 322 1.23 24.14 -6.19
N GLU A 323 1.46 25.27 -6.85
CA GLU A 323 0.84 25.56 -8.13
C GLU A 323 1.42 24.70 -9.24
N THR A 324 0.54 24.06 -10.01
CA THR A 324 0.92 23.18 -11.13
C THR A 324 0.62 23.79 -12.50
N SER A 325 0.34 25.10 -12.57
CA SER A 325 0.04 25.80 -13.81
C SER A 325 1.22 25.79 -14.80
N SER A 326 2.44 25.80 -14.28
CA SER A 326 3.68 25.56 -15.04
C SER A 326 4.74 24.92 -14.14
N PRO A 327 5.73 24.20 -14.73
CA PRO A 327 6.85 23.65 -13.96
C PRO A 327 7.67 24.75 -13.22
N GLU A 328 7.73 25.95 -13.75
CA GLU A 328 8.42 27.07 -13.15
C GLU A 328 7.66 27.58 -11.92
N GLN A 329 6.34 27.74 -12.04
CA GLN A 329 5.50 28.13 -10.92
C GLN A 329 5.51 27.09 -9.81
N SER A 330 5.54 25.81 -10.19
CA SER A 330 5.69 24.71 -9.23
C SER A 330 6.99 24.81 -8.43
N LEU A 331 8.12 25.16 -9.06
CA LEU A 331 9.39 25.36 -8.36
C LEU A 331 9.36 26.56 -7.42
N LEU A 332 8.79 27.70 -7.86
CA LEU A 332 8.69 28.89 -7.05
C LEU A 332 7.84 28.65 -5.79
N THR A 333 6.66 28.07 -5.96
CA THR A 333 5.75 27.77 -4.83
C THR A 333 6.33 26.68 -3.93
N SER A 334 7.04 25.71 -4.48
CA SER A 334 7.76 24.69 -3.70
C SER A 334 8.83 25.30 -2.80
N ALA A 335 9.67 26.21 -3.34
CA ALA A 335 10.72 26.86 -2.56
C ALA A 335 10.13 27.73 -1.43
N ALA A 336 9.07 28.49 -1.70
CA ALA A 336 8.36 29.29 -0.70
C ALA A 336 7.79 28.42 0.44
N ALA A 337 7.17 27.30 0.09
CA ALA A 337 6.49 26.40 1.02
C ALA A 337 7.43 25.71 2.01
N LEU A 338 8.72 25.58 1.68
CA LEU A 338 9.71 24.95 2.58
C LEU A 338 9.87 25.69 3.92
N PHE A 339 9.64 27.01 3.96
CA PHE A 339 9.67 27.77 5.22
C PHE A 339 8.52 27.39 6.15
N THR A 340 7.31 27.25 5.59
CA THR A 340 6.13 26.83 6.35
C THR A 340 6.29 25.39 6.86
N LEU A 341 6.70 24.48 5.97
CA LEU A 341 6.95 23.08 6.33
C LEU A 341 8.02 22.94 7.41
N ARG A 342 9.11 23.70 7.31
CA ARG A 342 10.14 23.71 8.34
C ARG A 342 9.55 24.04 9.71
N LYS A 343 8.77 25.11 9.81
CA LYS A 343 8.17 25.55 11.07
C LYS A 343 7.27 24.47 11.69
N SER A 344 6.38 23.90 10.89
CA SER A 344 5.44 22.88 11.35
C SER A 344 6.14 21.57 11.72
N LEU A 345 7.06 21.08 10.88
CA LEU A 345 7.79 19.83 11.14
C LEU A 345 8.78 19.97 12.32
N GLU A 346 9.39 21.13 12.51
CA GLU A 346 10.26 21.39 13.67
C GLU A 346 9.48 21.32 14.98
N THR A 347 8.25 21.86 15.01
CA THR A 347 7.32 21.74 16.15
C THR A 347 6.93 20.29 16.40
N GLU A 348 6.50 19.56 15.37
CA GLU A 348 6.15 18.15 15.49
C GLU A 348 7.33 17.28 15.98
N MET A 349 8.53 17.52 15.47
CA MET A 349 9.71 16.79 15.91
C MET A 349 10.08 17.11 17.37
N HIS A 350 9.89 18.36 17.80
CA HIS A 350 10.08 18.75 19.18
C HIS A 350 9.11 18.04 20.11
N ASP A 351 7.82 18.05 19.78
CA ASP A 351 6.76 17.43 20.59
C ASP A 351 6.92 15.91 20.69
N ARG A 352 7.47 15.29 19.67
CA ARG A 352 7.79 13.83 19.66
C ARG A 352 9.18 13.51 20.25
N GLY A 353 9.96 14.51 20.63
CA GLY A 353 11.29 14.32 21.20
C GLY A 353 12.35 13.82 20.21
N VAL A 354 12.12 13.94 18.89
CA VAL A 354 13.03 13.44 17.84
C VAL A 354 13.86 14.56 17.18
N LEU A 355 13.69 15.83 17.56
CA LEU A 355 14.43 16.95 16.99
C LEU A 355 15.95 16.77 17.14
N LYS A 356 16.40 16.28 18.30
CA LYS A 356 17.83 16.01 18.53
C LYS A 356 18.36 14.88 17.65
N LEU A 357 17.56 13.83 17.42
CA LEU A 357 17.90 12.76 16.47
C LEU A 357 18.08 13.31 15.06
N PHE A 358 17.20 14.21 14.63
CA PHE A 358 17.29 14.89 13.34
C PHE A 358 18.60 15.69 13.20
N THR A 359 18.88 16.58 14.16
CA THR A 359 20.01 17.53 14.08
C THR A 359 21.35 16.87 14.27
N ASP A 360 21.46 15.92 15.22
CA ASP A 360 22.74 15.35 15.65
C ASP A 360 23.12 14.08 14.88
N LEU A 361 22.15 13.41 14.24
CA LEU A 361 22.37 12.13 13.57
C LEU A 361 21.92 12.14 12.11
N GLU A 362 20.61 12.27 11.83
CA GLU A 362 20.07 12.02 10.49
C GLU A 362 20.57 13.02 9.44
N LEU A 363 20.58 14.30 9.79
CA LEU A 363 21.05 15.34 8.88
C LEU A 363 22.56 15.24 8.59
N PRO A 364 23.46 15.05 9.57
CA PRO A 364 24.88 14.77 9.32
C PRO A 364 25.11 13.46 8.52
N ILE A 365 24.33 12.40 8.78
CA ILE A 365 24.42 11.14 8.03
C ILE A 365 24.07 11.36 6.57
N ALA A 366 23.03 12.14 6.24
CA ALA A 366 22.66 12.42 4.86
C ALA A 366 23.83 13.03 4.06
N GLN A 367 24.58 13.94 4.66
CA GLN A 367 25.77 14.53 4.04
C GLN A 367 26.89 13.51 3.84
N LEU A 368 27.12 12.64 4.83
CA LEU A 368 28.11 11.57 4.73
C LEU A 368 27.74 10.56 3.65
N LEU A 369 26.46 10.16 3.58
CA LEU A 369 25.95 9.25 2.56
C LEU A 369 26.08 9.84 1.15
N ALA A 370 25.84 11.13 0.98
CA ALA A 370 26.07 11.79 -0.30
C ALA A 370 27.53 11.69 -0.76
N ILE A 371 28.49 11.87 0.14
CA ILE A 371 29.92 11.70 -0.14
C ILE A 371 30.23 10.25 -0.51
N MET A 372 29.66 9.28 0.20
CA MET A 372 29.83 7.86 -0.09
C MET A 372 29.26 7.47 -1.46
N GLU A 373 28.05 7.95 -1.77
CA GLU A 373 27.40 7.74 -3.07
C GLU A 373 28.20 8.33 -4.23
N ASN A 374 28.73 9.54 -4.07
CA ASN A 374 29.61 10.16 -5.09
C ASN A 374 30.90 9.37 -5.29
N ARG A 375 31.50 8.90 -4.22
CA ARG A 375 32.74 8.11 -4.29
C ARG A 375 32.50 6.76 -4.94
N GLY A 376 31.43 6.07 -4.59
CA GLY A 376 31.17 4.70 -5.01
C GLY A 376 32.24 3.72 -4.53
N ILE A 377 32.09 2.45 -4.91
CA ILE A 377 33.03 1.37 -4.59
C ILE A 377 33.63 0.80 -5.86
N ALA A 378 34.96 0.59 -5.87
CA ALA A 378 35.66 0.03 -7.02
C ALA A 378 35.39 -1.47 -7.16
N VAL A 379 35.27 -1.93 -8.41
CA VAL A 379 35.04 -3.34 -8.73
C VAL A 379 35.96 -3.83 -9.83
N ASP A 380 36.33 -5.10 -9.75
CA ASP A 380 37.00 -5.81 -10.83
C ASP A 380 35.96 -6.29 -11.87
N ARG A 381 35.77 -5.52 -12.93
CA ARG A 381 34.83 -5.84 -14.00
C ARG A 381 35.10 -7.23 -14.61
N LYS A 382 36.39 -7.59 -14.79
CA LYS A 382 36.75 -8.88 -15.41
C LYS A 382 36.34 -10.05 -14.54
N GLU A 383 36.44 -9.91 -13.25
CA GLU A 383 36.01 -10.95 -12.31
C GLU A 383 34.48 -11.10 -12.31
N LEU A 384 33.72 -10.00 -12.36
CA LEU A 384 32.27 -10.06 -12.52
C LEU A 384 31.85 -10.69 -13.87
N GLU A 385 32.52 -10.37 -14.96
CA GLU A 385 32.26 -10.97 -16.27
C GLU A 385 32.52 -12.49 -16.28
N LYS A 386 33.60 -12.97 -15.63
CA LYS A 386 33.85 -14.41 -15.43
C LYS A 386 32.73 -15.08 -14.64
N LEU A 387 32.28 -14.44 -13.58
CA LEU A 387 31.18 -14.95 -12.75
C LEU A 387 29.87 -15.02 -13.55
N ALA A 388 29.56 -14.03 -14.39
CA ALA A 388 28.39 -14.06 -15.28
C ALA A 388 28.41 -15.27 -16.20
N ILE A 389 29.56 -15.51 -16.89
CA ILE A 389 29.76 -16.68 -17.78
C ILE A 389 29.63 -17.99 -16.98
N PHE A 390 30.20 -18.05 -15.80
CA PHE A 390 30.09 -19.22 -14.91
C PHE A 390 28.63 -19.52 -14.55
N PHE A 391 27.87 -18.53 -14.11
CA PHE A 391 26.47 -18.72 -13.74
C PHE A 391 25.59 -19.09 -14.94
N GLU A 392 25.83 -18.52 -16.11
CA GLU A 392 25.13 -18.91 -17.33
C GLU A 392 25.39 -20.38 -17.68
N GLY A 393 26.66 -20.82 -17.58
CA GLY A 393 27.05 -22.22 -17.81
C GLY A 393 26.38 -23.19 -16.80
N GLU A 394 26.33 -22.80 -15.54
CA GLU A 394 25.65 -23.57 -14.48
C GLU A 394 24.15 -23.70 -14.74
N VAL A 395 23.46 -22.62 -15.11
CA VAL A 395 22.03 -22.65 -15.46
C VAL A 395 21.81 -23.58 -16.67
N ALA A 396 22.65 -23.51 -17.67
CA ALA A 396 22.55 -24.41 -18.85
C ALA A 396 22.76 -25.87 -18.47
N ARG A 397 23.74 -26.18 -17.60
CA ARG A 397 24.01 -27.53 -17.10
C ARG A 397 22.84 -28.09 -16.34
N GLU A 398 22.32 -27.33 -15.36
CA GLU A 398 21.21 -27.73 -14.52
C GLU A 398 19.89 -27.82 -15.30
N THR A 399 19.69 -27.00 -16.33
CA THR A 399 18.54 -27.11 -17.24
C THR A 399 18.56 -28.45 -18.00
N LYS A 400 19.72 -28.87 -18.48
CA LYS A 400 19.87 -30.20 -19.11
C LYS A 400 19.59 -31.32 -18.12
N ALA A 401 20.05 -31.21 -16.88
CA ALA A 401 19.78 -32.19 -15.83
C ALA A 401 18.27 -32.24 -15.49
N ALA A 402 17.60 -31.09 -15.44
CA ALA A 402 16.17 -31.00 -15.23
C ALA A 402 15.37 -31.66 -16.37
N HIS A 403 15.74 -31.43 -17.62
CA HIS A 403 15.12 -32.08 -18.79
C HIS A 403 15.32 -33.60 -18.78
N LEU A 404 16.51 -34.04 -18.41
CA LEU A 404 16.79 -35.49 -18.27
C LEU A 404 15.93 -36.12 -17.18
N ALA A 405 15.79 -35.46 -16.04
CA ALA A 405 14.99 -35.92 -14.92
C ALA A 405 13.47 -35.90 -15.20
N ALA A 406 13.00 -35.02 -16.07
CA ALA A 406 11.62 -34.95 -16.55
C ALA A 406 11.35 -35.91 -17.72
N GLY A 407 12.38 -36.35 -18.46
CA GLY A 407 12.27 -37.22 -19.64
C GLY A 407 12.02 -36.46 -20.95
N HIS A 408 11.86 -35.14 -20.92
CA HIS A 408 11.66 -34.28 -22.10
C HIS A 408 12.06 -32.83 -21.82
N GLU A 409 12.18 -32.04 -22.89
CA GLU A 409 12.45 -30.62 -22.79
C GLU A 409 11.18 -29.83 -22.46
N PHE A 410 11.31 -28.84 -21.59
CA PHE A 410 10.25 -27.89 -21.22
C PHE A 410 10.85 -26.58 -20.72
N ASN A 411 10.06 -25.52 -20.67
CA ASN A 411 10.53 -24.26 -20.14
C ASN A 411 10.54 -24.27 -18.60
N VAL A 412 11.72 -24.47 -18.01
CA VAL A 412 11.94 -24.51 -16.54
C VAL A 412 11.58 -23.20 -15.83
N ALA A 413 11.49 -22.09 -16.56
CA ALA A 413 11.07 -20.79 -16.04
C ALA A 413 9.54 -20.57 -16.09
N SER A 414 8.78 -21.45 -16.76
CA SER A 414 7.32 -21.32 -16.89
C SER A 414 6.60 -22.00 -15.73
N PRO A 415 5.96 -21.27 -14.82
CA PRO A 415 5.18 -21.88 -13.72
C PRO A 415 4.08 -22.82 -14.21
N LYS A 416 3.49 -22.53 -15.39
CA LYS A 416 2.43 -23.34 -15.97
C LYS A 416 2.96 -24.70 -16.47
N GLN A 417 4.09 -24.72 -17.17
CA GLN A 417 4.71 -25.97 -17.62
C GLN A 417 5.26 -26.78 -16.45
N LEU A 418 5.86 -26.10 -15.45
CA LEU A 418 6.29 -26.76 -14.23
C LEU A 418 5.15 -27.48 -13.49
N GLN A 419 3.96 -26.88 -13.43
CA GLN A 419 2.81 -27.53 -12.79
C GLN A 419 2.42 -28.81 -13.51
N VAL A 420 2.42 -28.83 -14.84
CA VAL A 420 2.12 -30.03 -15.63
C VAL A 420 3.16 -31.12 -15.35
N VAL A 421 4.44 -30.78 -15.47
CA VAL A 421 5.54 -31.74 -15.25
C VAL A 421 5.50 -32.30 -13.81
N LEU A 422 5.40 -31.43 -12.81
CA LEU A 422 5.48 -31.87 -11.41
C LEU A 422 4.23 -32.65 -10.94
N PHE A 423 3.03 -32.18 -11.30
CA PHE A 423 1.78 -32.66 -10.69
C PHE A 423 0.94 -33.58 -11.58
N GLU A 424 1.14 -33.55 -12.90
CA GLU A 424 0.39 -34.39 -13.85
C GLU A 424 1.26 -35.52 -14.42
N GLU A 425 2.50 -35.23 -14.81
CA GLU A 425 3.39 -36.23 -15.40
C GLU A 425 4.14 -37.05 -14.34
N LEU A 426 4.80 -36.37 -13.39
CA LEU A 426 5.57 -37.03 -12.32
C LEU A 426 4.71 -37.39 -11.09
N ASN A 427 3.43 -36.98 -11.07
CA ASN A 427 2.49 -37.25 -9.99
C ASN A 427 3.04 -36.94 -8.58
N LEU A 428 3.84 -35.86 -8.45
CA LEU A 428 4.36 -35.42 -7.16
C LEU A 428 3.25 -34.87 -6.26
N PRO A 429 3.43 -34.85 -4.93
CA PRO A 429 2.45 -34.29 -4.00
C PRO A 429 2.09 -32.84 -4.36
N LYS A 430 0.79 -32.54 -4.36
CA LYS A 430 0.31 -31.20 -4.72
C LYS A 430 0.65 -30.18 -3.63
N THR A 431 1.15 -29.03 -4.03
CA THR A 431 1.44 -27.89 -3.18
C THR A 431 0.18 -27.05 -2.89
N LYS A 432 0.30 -25.93 -2.20
CA LYS A 432 -0.81 -25.01 -1.92
C LYS A 432 -1.48 -24.55 -3.22
N LYS A 433 -2.81 -24.66 -3.28
CA LYS A 433 -3.60 -24.18 -4.41
C LYS A 433 -3.71 -22.65 -4.40
N ILE A 434 -3.44 -22.01 -5.53
CA ILE A 434 -3.57 -20.58 -5.79
C ILE A 434 -4.54 -20.35 -6.96
N LYS A 435 -4.86 -19.11 -7.29
CA LYS A 435 -5.82 -18.78 -8.40
C LYS A 435 -5.43 -19.38 -9.76
N THR A 436 -4.11 -19.57 -10.01
CA THR A 436 -3.57 -20.06 -11.29
C THR A 436 -3.13 -21.52 -11.25
N GLY A 437 -3.52 -22.28 -10.22
CA GLY A 437 -3.15 -23.71 -10.05
C GLY A 437 -2.45 -24.00 -8.72
N PHE A 438 -1.40 -24.81 -8.73
CA PHE A 438 -0.59 -25.11 -7.55
C PHE A 438 0.68 -24.26 -7.55
N THR A 439 1.07 -23.70 -6.40
CA THR A 439 2.28 -22.88 -6.34
C THR A 439 3.54 -23.71 -6.61
N THR A 440 4.45 -23.09 -7.36
CA THR A 440 5.78 -23.65 -7.65
C THR A 440 6.88 -22.69 -7.21
N ASP A 441 6.64 -21.84 -6.17
CA ASP A 441 7.66 -20.97 -5.60
C ASP A 441 8.80 -21.74 -4.93
N ALA A 442 9.83 -21.06 -4.46
CA ALA A 442 11.01 -21.69 -3.89
C ALA A 442 10.70 -22.50 -2.63
N GLU A 443 9.77 -22.01 -1.80
CA GLU A 443 9.34 -22.69 -0.57
C GLU A 443 8.61 -24.00 -0.89
N ALA A 444 7.68 -23.96 -1.85
CA ALA A 444 6.94 -25.12 -2.30
C ALA A 444 7.86 -26.17 -2.94
N LEU A 445 8.85 -25.75 -3.76
CA LEU A 445 9.81 -26.67 -4.36
C LEU A 445 10.76 -27.28 -3.31
N ASN A 446 11.21 -26.52 -2.31
CA ASN A 446 11.98 -27.04 -1.20
C ASN A 446 11.18 -28.08 -0.39
N TRP A 447 9.92 -27.77 -0.04
CA TRP A 447 9.05 -28.70 0.64
C TRP A 447 8.84 -30.02 -0.15
N LEU A 448 8.64 -29.91 -1.47
CA LEU A 448 8.55 -31.07 -2.36
C LEU A 448 9.86 -31.87 -2.37
N PHE A 449 11.00 -31.18 -2.45
CA PHE A 449 12.32 -31.83 -2.46
C PHE A 449 12.59 -32.57 -1.15
N GLU A 450 12.27 -31.97 -0.02
CA GLU A 450 12.40 -32.63 1.28
C GLU A 450 11.60 -33.93 1.35
N LYS A 451 10.36 -33.91 0.83
CA LYS A 451 9.46 -35.07 0.84
C LYS A 451 9.80 -36.15 -0.16
N THR A 452 10.28 -35.79 -1.35
CA THR A 452 10.36 -36.75 -2.46
C THR A 452 11.81 -37.04 -2.87
N LYS A 453 12.73 -36.13 -2.58
CA LYS A 453 14.15 -36.17 -3.02
C LYS A 453 14.28 -36.37 -4.54
N HIS A 454 13.30 -35.91 -5.32
CA HIS A 454 13.30 -36.07 -6.75
C HIS A 454 14.37 -35.18 -7.41
N PRO A 455 15.25 -35.70 -8.31
CA PRO A 455 16.39 -34.97 -8.86
C PRO A 455 15.97 -33.72 -9.66
N LEU A 456 14.81 -33.73 -10.31
CA LEU A 456 14.28 -32.55 -10.99
C LEU A 456 14.15 -31.35 -10.05
N LEU A 457 13.71 -31.57 -8.81
CA LEU A 457 13.49 -30.47 -7.84
C LEU A 457 14.83 -29.86 -7.39
N GLU A 458 15.86 -30.66 -7.23
CA GLU A 458 17.22 -30.21 -6.91
C GLU A 458 17.74 -29.28 -8.03
N SER A 459 17.65 -29.74 -9.29
CA SER A 459 18.06 -28.92 -10.45
C SER A 459 17.23 -27.65 -10.58
N LEU A 460 15.90 -27.68 -10.34
CA LEU A 460 15.04 -26.49 -10.40
C LEU A 460 15.41 -25.47 -9.33
N LEU A 461 15.68 -25.91 -8.10
CA LEU A 461 16.12 -25.03 -7.01
C LEU A 461 17.47 -24.38 -7.34
N ARG A 462 18.42 -25.19 -7.83
CA ARG A 462 19.75 -24.71 -8.23
C ARG A 462 19.66 -23.73 -9.41
N ILE A 463 18.83 -23.99 -10.44
CA ILE A 463 18.59 -23.07 -11.55
C ILE A 463 18.10 -21.71 -11.04
N ARG A 464 17.12 -21.69 -10.12
CA ARG A 464 16.57 -20.45 -9.60
C ARG A 464 17.58 -19.64 -8.81
N GLU A 465 18.32 -20.29 -7.93
CA GLU A 465 19.38 -19.66 -7.15
C GLU A 465 20.47 -19.08 -8.06
N THR A 466 21.01 -19.90 -8.96
CA THR A 466 22.09 -19.51 -9.88
C THR A 466 21.64 -18.41 -10.83
N LYS A 467 20.41 -18.48 -11.36
CA LYS A 467 19.85 -17.43 -12.22
C LYS A 467 19.69 -16.10 -11.48
N LYS A 468 19.26 -16.14 -10.20
CA LYS A 468 19.17 -14.94 -9.37
C LYS A 468 20.54 -14.29 -9.18
N LEU A 469 21.59 -15.10 -8.93
CA LEU A 469 22.96 -14.61 -8.79
C LEU A 469 23.49 -14.05 -10.12
N GLY A 470 23.25 -14.73 -11.25
CA GLY A 470 23.60 -14.26 -12.59
C GLY A 470 22.98 -12.90 -12.90
N THR A 471 21.68 -12.75 -12.68
CA THR A 471 20.97 -11.45 -12.86
C THR A 471 21.54 -10.36 -11.95
N THR A 472 21.92 -10.71 -10.71
CA THR A 472 22.58 -9.76 -9.80
C THR A 472 23.92 -9.29 -10.37
N VAL A 473 24.74 -10.22 -10.86
CA VAL A 473 26.07 -9.90 -11.44
C VAL A 473 25.93 -9.08 -12.73
N GLU A 474 25.01 -9.45 -13.62
CA GLU A 474 24.71 -8.67 -14.82
C GLU A 474 24.28 -7.24 -14.49
N GLY A 475 23.39 -7.08 -13.49
CA GLY A 475 22.99 -5.78 -12.97
C GLY A 475 24.17 -4.98 -12.42
N LEU A 476 25.08 -5.61 -11.68
CA LEU A 476 26.28 -4.94 -11.17
C LEU A 476 27.20 -4.49 -12.33
N ILE A 477 27.39 -5.31 -13.36
CA ILE A 477 28.23 -4.98 -14.53
C ILE A 477 27.66 -3.78 -15.28
N ALA A 478 26.34 -3.69 -15.42
CA ALA A 478 25.65 -2.59 -16.09
C ALA A 478 25.84 -1.24 -15.36
N GLU A 479 25.95 -1.28 -14.04
CA GLU A 479 26.09 -0.09 -13.18
C GLU A 479 27.56 0.36 -12.97
N ILE A 480 28.53 -0.31 -13.60
CA ILE A 480 29.94 0.11 -13.49
C ILE A 480 30.17 1.38 -14.31
N GLY A 481 30.45 2.47 -13.61
CA GLY A 481 30.81 3.74 -14.23
C GLY A 481 32.14 3.69 -15.00
N ILE A 482 32.43 4.75 -15.75
CA ILE A 482 33.64 4.90 -16.57
C ILE A 482 34.95 4.85 -15.74
N ASP A 483 34.85 5.15 -14.46
CA ASP A 483 35.93 5.12 -13.47
C ASP A 483 36.08 3.75 -12.76
N GLY A 484 35.34 2.73 -13.21
CA GLY A 484 35.39 1.38 -12.64
C GLY A 484 34.73 1.25 -11.27
N ARG A 485 33.84 2.17 -10.91
CA ARG A 485 33.13 2.17 -9.63
C ARG A 485 31.64 1.98 -9.79
N ILE A 486 31.02 1.30 -8.85
CA ILE A 486 29.57 1.20 -8.70
C ILE A 486 29.11 2.21 -7.67
N ARG A 487 28.04 2.91 -7.96
CA ARG A 487 27.38 3.88 -7.09
C ARG A 487 25.97 3.41 -6.80
N THR A 488 25.68 3.22 -5.52
CA THR A 488 24.32 2.95 -5.04
C THR A 488 23.75 4.19 -4.37
N HIS A 489 22.45 4.25 -4.26
CA HIS A 489 21.77 5.24 -3.45
C HIS A 489 21.40 4.64 -2.07
N PHE A 490 21.80 5.31 -0.99
CA PHE A 490 21.46 4.95 0.37
C PHE A 490 20.23 5.73 0.84
N ALA A 491 19.06 5.10 0.82
CA ALA A 491 17.82 5.73 1.25
C ALA A 491 17.66 5.64 2.78
N GLN A 492 17.49 6.79 3.45
CA GLN A 492 17.24 6.89 4.89
C GLN A 492 15.75 6.77 5.23
N THR A 493 14.85 7.03 4.29
CA THR A 493 13.40 7.22 4.51
C THR A 493 12.53 6.01 4.11
N VAL A 494 13.13 4.86 3.79
CA VAL A 494 12.40 3.68 3.29
C VAL A 494 12.02 2.71 4.40
N ALA A 495 12.94 2.41 5.30
CA ALA A 495 12.71 1.45 6.38
C ALA A 495 12.17 2.15 7.62
N ALA A 496 10.98 1.75 8.10
CA ALA A 496 10.38 2.32 9.32
C ALA A 496 11.21 2.13 10.60
N THR A 497 12.24 1.27 10.54
CA THR A 497 13.13 0.93 11.65
C THR A 497 14.37 1.83 11.76
N GLY A 498 14.57 2.80 10.89
CA GLY A 498 15.77 3.62 10.82
C GLY A 498 16.95 2.97 10.10
N ARG A 499 16.80 1.75 9.55
CA ARG A 499 17.85 1.12 8.75
C ARG A 499 17.97 1.77 7.38
N LEU A 500 19.18 1.89 6.85
CA LEU A 500 19.42 2.32 5.49
C LEU A 500 18.97 1.23 4.50
N SER A 501 18.50 1.66 3.35
CA SER A 501 18.22 0.81 2.20
C SER A 501 19.16 1.18 1.04
N SER A 502 19.70 0.19 0.33
CA SER A 502 20.56 0.40 -0.85
C SER A 502 19.73 0.17 -2.11
N VAL A 503 19.72 1.14 -3.03
CA VAL A 503 18.90 1.13 -4.24
C VAL A 503 19.73 1.57 -5.45
N GLY A 504 19.51 0.96 -6.60
CA GLY A 504 20.12 1.29 -7.87
C GLY A 504 21.66 1.31 -7.91
N PRO A 505 22.32 0.14 -7.71
CA PRO A 505 21.84 -1.22 -7.45
C PRO A 505 21.69 -1.51 -5.96
N ASN A 506 20.88 -2.52 -5.61
CA ASN A 506 20.80 -2.97 -4.21
C ASN A 506 22.00 -3.86 -3.85
N LEU A 507 22.98 -3.28 -3.19
CA LEU A 507 24.21 -3.97 -2.75
C LEU A 507 24.01 -4.80 -1.46
N GLN A 508 22.93 -4.58 -0.71
CA GLN A 508 22.63 -5.30 0.53
C GLN A 508 22.15 -6.74 0.26
N ASN A 509 21.63 -7.01 -0.96
CA ASN A 509 21.12 -8.33 -1.33
C ASN A 509 22.20 -9.30 -1.84
N ILE A 510 23.47 -8.91 -1.88
CA ILE A 510 24.56 -9.80 -2.27
C ILE A 510 24.78 -10.82 -1.14
N PRO A 511 24.61 -12.15 -1.39
CA PRO A 511 24.72 -13.17 -0.36
C PRO A 511 26.08 -13.15 0.34
N VAL A 512 26.10 -13.47 1.63
CA VAL A 512 27.34 -13.52 2.45
C VAL A 512 27.75 -14.96 2.75
N ARG A 513 26.76 -15.85 2.92
CA ARG A 513 26.98 -17.19 3.46
C ARG A 513 27.38 -18.21 2.40
N THR A 514 26.95 -18.03 1.14
CA THR A 514 27.26 -18.96 0.05
C THR A 514 28.63 -18.68 -0.54
N GLU A 515 29.26 -19.69 -1.15
CA GLU A 515 30.55 -19.57 -1.83
C GLU A 515 30.46 -18.62 -3.04
N GLU A 516 29.38 -18.73 -3.80
CA GLU A 516 29.09 -17.87 -4.94
C GLU A 516 28.90 -16.40 -4.52
N GLY A 517 28.19 -16.16 -3.40
CA GLY A 517 28.03 -14.81 -2.85
C GLY A 517 29.38 -14.22 -2.40
N ARG A 518 30.24 -15.02 -1.79
CA ARG A 518 31.61 -14.60 -1.45
C ARG A 518 32.43 -14.29 -2.72
N SER A 519 32.28 -15.09 -3.78
CA SER A 519 32.97 -14.83 -5.06
C SER A 519 32.52 -13.49 -5.66
N ILE A 520 31.22 -13.15 -5.61
CA ILE A 520 30.73 -11.83 -6.04
C ILE A 520 31.35 -10.72 -5.17
N ARG A 521 31.41 -10.90 -3.85
CA ARG A 521 32.00 -9.91 -2.93
C ARG A 521 33.49 -9.70 -3.16
N ASN A 522 34.24 -10.73 -3.55
CA ASN A 522 35.66 -10.63 -3.87
C ASN A 522 35.94 -9.75 -5.10
N ALA A 523 34.94 -9.52 -5.97
CA ALA A 523 35.06 -8.58 -7.07
C ALA A 523 35.06 -7.11 -6.62
N PHE A 524 34.65 -6.80 -5.38
CA PHE A 524 34.75 -5.45 -4.82
C PHE A 524 36.16 -5.25 -4.27
N ILE A 525 36.85 -4.23 -4.76
CA ILE A 525 38.26 -4.00 -4.50
C ILE A 525 38.49 -2.62 -3.88
N ALA A 526 39.67 -2.41 -3.30
CA ALA A 526 40.02 -1.13 -2.69
C ALA A 526 40.05 0.05 -3.70
N GLY A 527 40.39 -0.23 -4.95
CA GLY A 527 40.53 0.78 -6.01
C GLY A 527 41.82 1.59 -5.91
N GLU A 528 42.02 2.45 -6.92
CA GLU A 528 43.21 3.29 -6.97
C GLU A 528 43.29 4.27 -5.80
N GLY A 529 44.48 4.43 -5.22
CA GLY A 529 44.72 5.30 -4.06
C GLY A 529 44.41 4.67 -2.70
N TYR A 530 43.96 3.40 -2.66
CA TYR A 530 43.67 2.67 -1.43
C TYR A 530 44.42 1.34 -1.39
N VAL A 531 44.79 0.89 -0.18
CA VAL A 531 45.53 -0.37 -0.02
C VAL A 531 44.66 -1.56 0.36
N SER A 532 43.50 -1.30 1.00
CA SER A 532 42.58 -2.35 1.45
C SER A 532 41.19 -1.82 1.72
N LEU A 533 40.18 -2.71 1.74
CA LEU A 533 38.85 -2.47 2.31
C LEU A 533 38.88 -2.88 3.79
N LEU A 534 38.46 -2.01 4.67
CA LEU A 534 38.23 -2.31 6.08
C LEU A 534 36.73 -2.55 6.31
N THR A 535 36.39 -3.71 6.85
CA THR A 535 35.03 -4.02 7.29
C THR A 535 35.02 -4.05 8.83
N ALA A 536 34.12 -3.28 9.42
CA ALA A 536 33.90 -3.27 10.87
C ALA A 536 32.40 -3.36 11.14
N ASP A 537 32.01 -4.22 12.07
CA ASP A 537 30.62 -4.43 12.47
C ASP A 537 30.52 -4.62 13.99
N TYR A 538 29.43 -4.15 14.57
CA TYR A 538 29.13 -4.37 15.98
C TYR A 538 28.63 -5.79 16.21
N SER A 539 29.28 -6.54 17.09
CA SER A 539 28.83 -7.89 17.42
C SER A 539 27.51 -7.87 18.19
N GLN A 540 26.47 -8.43 17.60
CA GLN A 540 25.15 -8.66 18.22
C GLN A 540 24.53 -7.38 18.81
N ILE A 541 24.66 -6.23 18.14
CA ILE A 541 24.26 -4.92 18.70
C ILE A 541 22.78 -4.87 19.08
N GLU A 542 21.88 -5.42 18.26
CA GLU A 542 20.46 -5.44 18.53
C GLU A 542 20.13 -6.25 19.81
N MET A 543 20.80 -7.38 20.01
CA MET A 543 20.62 -8.19 21.22
C MET A 543 21.17 -7.49 22.47
N ARG A 544 22.25 -6.75 22.34
CA ARG A 544 22.79 -5.92 23.43
C ARG A 544 21.84 -4.78 23.80
N ILE A 545 21.28 -4.11 22.80
CA ILE A 545 20.26 -3.07 23.01
C ILE A 545 19.02 -3.69 23.66
N MET A 546 18.57 -4.86 23.17
CA MET A 546 17.44 -5.59 23.74
C MET A 546 17.69 -5.92 25.22
N ALA A 547 18.85 -6.48 25.56
CA ALA A 547 19.21 -6.79 26.94
C ALA A 547 19.17 -5.55 27.83
N HIS A 548 19.70 -4.42 27.35
CA HIS A 548 19.71 -3.15 28.08
C HIS A 548 18.30 -2.61 28.30
N LEU A 549 17.47 -2.57 27.25
CA LEU A 549 16.12 -1.99 27.31
C LEU A 549 15.14 -2.86 28.09
N SER A 550 15.21 -4.19 27.95
CA SER A 550 14.35 -5.13 28.67
C SER A 550 14.78 -5.36 30.11
N ASN A 551 16.04 -5.10 30.43
CA ASN A 551 16.68 -5.46 31.70
C ASN A 551 16.52 -6.95 32.05
N ASP A 552 16.47 -7.81 31.01
CA ASP A 552 16.34 -9.26 31.17
C ASP A 552 17.61 -9.87 31.79
N ALA A 553 17.45 -10.53 32.93
CA ALA A 553 18.57 -11.07 33.70
C ALA A 553 19.35 -12.16 32.95
N GLY A 554 18.66 -12.97 32.13
CA GLY A 554 19.26 -14.03 31.31
C GLY A 554 20.13 -13.45 30.19
N LEU A 555 19.61 -12.47 29.45
CA LEU A 555 20.36 -11.79 28.39
C LEU A 555 21.60 -11.04 28.97
N LEU A 556 21.42 -10.32 30.08
CA LEU A 556 22.52 -9.60 30.73
C LEU A 556 23.61 -10.56 31.20
N ALA A 557 23.26 -11.66 31.87
CA ALA A 557 24.21 -12.67 32.33
C ALA A 557 24.98 -13.34 31.16
N ALA A 558 24.28 -13.66 30.04
CA ALA A 558 24.93 -14.23 28.86
C ALA A 558 25.95 -13.28 28.23
N PHE A 559 25.69 -11.97 28.20
CA PHE A 559 26.67 -10.99 27.73
C PHE A 559 27.85 -10.79 28.71
N GLU A 560 27.64 -10.89 30.03
CA GLU A 560 28.69 -10.82 31.04
C GLU A 560 29.64 -12.03 30.96
N THR A 561 29.08 -13.22 30.67
CA THR A 561 29.86 -14.47 30.51
C THR A 561 30.51 -14.60 29.13
N GLY A 562 30.11 -13.75 28.16
CA GLY A 562 30.63 -13.81 26.80
C GLY A 562 30.07 -14.99 25.97
N GLU A 563 28.95 -15.55 26.36
CA GLU A 563 28.30 -16.63 25.64
C GLU A 563 27.71 -16.16 24.31
N ASP A 564 27.74 -17.03 23.30
CA ASP A 564 27.04 -16.79 22.02
C ASP A 564 25.55 -17.06 22.18
N LEU A 565 24.73 -16.00 22.23
CA LEU A 565 23.29 -16.08 22.42
C LEU A 565 22.58 -16.91 21.33
N HIS A 566 23.16 -17.01 20.12
CA HIS A 566 22.60 -17.85 19.06
C HIS A 566 22.77 -19.36 19.34
N ALA A 567 23.67 -19.71 20.23
CA ALA A 567 23.88 -21.09 20.66
C ALA A 567 23.08 -21.43 21.94
N THR A 568 22.63 -20.43 22.68
CA THR A 568 21.93 -20.59 23.97
C THR A 568 20.40 -20.54 23.84
N VAL A 569 19.87 -19.96 22.77
CA VAL A 569 18.43 -19.90 22.40
C VAL A 569 18.18 -20.94 21.31
#